data_c565d820615b190ffa9f796331dd4cf8
#
_entry.id   c565d820615b190ffa9f796331dd4cf8
#
_cell.length_a   1.000
_cell.length_b   1.000
_cell.length_c   1.000
_cell.angle_alpha   90.00
_cell.angle_beta   90.00
_cell.angle_gamma   90.00
#
_symmetry.space_group_name_H-M   'P 1'
#
loop_
_entity.id
_entity.type
_entity.pdbx_description
1 polymer ?
#
loop_
_entity_poly.entity_id
_entity_poly.type
_entity_poly.pdbx_seq_one_letter_code
_entity_poly.pdbx_strand_id
1 'polypeptide(L)'
;MVEVMEVVKVKMDQQQQKLDETKEKSNAVAVGVSRSLDNIESIRDKVDVLSESGDAIQDVVHNLASISEQNEASTQNTMSAARGMTDTMDTLELSSERLRLLAEKLEDALSIFKV
;
A
#
# COMPACT_ATOMS: atom_id res chain seq x y z
N MET A 1 67.89 38.52 32.34
CA MET A 1 68.01 37.41 31.38
C MET A 1 67.24 36.16 31.85
N VAL A 2 67.23 35.79 33.10
CA VAL A 2 66.50 34.61 33.64
C VAL A 2 64.99 34.77 33.54
N GLU A 3 64.44 35.94 33.78
CA GLU A 3 63.01 36.23 33.65
C GLU A 3 62.43 36.09 32.23
N VAL A 4 63.21 36.52 31.22
CA VAL A 4 62.81 36.42 29.81
C VAL A 4 62.79 34.94 29.34
N MET A 5 63.77 34.15 29.78
CA MET A 5 63.86 32.73 29.51
C MET A 5 62.64 31.95 30.13
N GLU A 6 62.26 32.32 31.32
CA GLU A 6 61.14 31.69 32.00
C GLU A 6 59.82 32.02 31.34
N VAL A 7 59.56 33.28 30.95
CA VAL A 7 58.40 33.71 30.17
C VAL A 7 58.36 33.00 28.80
N VAL A 8 59.48 32.84 28.12
CA VAL A 8 59.51 32.10 26.85
C VAL A 8 59.17 30.63 27.03
N LYS A 9 59.67 30.00 28.10
CA LYS A 9 59.39 28.61 28.42
C LYS A 9 57.89 28.43 28.71
N VAL A 10 57.25 29.25 29.52
CA VAL A 10 55.81 29.21 29.81
C VAL A 10 55.00 29.40 28.52
N LYS A 11 55.37 30.30 27.62
CA LYS A 11 54.70 30.51 26.35
C LYS A 11 54.86 29.30 25.40
N MET A 12 56.02 28.65 25.41
CA MET A 12 56.27 27.45 24.63
C MET A 12 55.40 26.29 25.13
N ASP A 13 55.28 26.11 26.45
CA ASP A 13 54.43 25.08 27.05
C ASP A 13 52.95 25.31 26.72
N GLN A 14 52.48 26.57 26.81
CA GLN A 14 51.12 26.94 26.41
C GLN A 14 50.89 26.70 24.91
N GLN A 15 51.83 26.98 24.07
CA GLN A 15 51.75 26.77 22.64
C GLN A 15 51.70 25.27 22.31
N GLN A 16 52.52 24.47 22.99
CA GLN A 16 52.50 23.01 22.88
C GLN A 16 51.14 22.45 23.28
N GLN A 17 50.57 22.90 24.40
CA GLN A 17 49.23 22.48 24.84
C GLN A 17 48.16 22.83 23.81
N LYS A 18 48.19 24.03 23.22
CA LYS A 18 47.26 24.44 22.17
C LYS A 18 47.40 23.64 20.90
N LEU A 19 48.62 23.23 20.55
CA LEU A 19 48.89 22.35 19.43
C LEU A 19 48.27 20.96 19.67
N ASP A 20 48.43 20.41 20.86
CA ASP A 20 47.86 19.12 21.24
C ASP A 20 46.33 19.15 21.23
N GLU A 21 45.70 20.20 21.76
CA GLU A 21 44.27 20.42 21.70
C GLU A 21 43.78 20.55 20.25
N THR A 22 44.51 21.28 19.42
CA THR A 22 44.14 21.43 18.00
C THR A 22 44.24 20.11 17.25
N LYS A 23 45.28 19.32 17.56
CA LYS A 23 45.47 17.98 16.98
C LYS A 23 44.33 17.04 17.38
N GLU A 24 43.93 17.06 18.66
CA GLU A 24 42.79 16.26 19.16
C GLU A 24 41.48 16.67 18.47
N LYS A 25 41.22 17.98 18.38
CA LYS A 25 40.01 18.50 17.69
C LYS A 25 40.02 18.16 16.21
N SER A 26 41.14 18.27 15.54
CA SER A 26 41.27 17.88 14.13
C SER A 26 41.00 16.39 13.92
N ASN A 27 41.49 15.54 14.82
CA ASN A 27 41.23 14.11 14.78
C ASN A 27 39.73 13.81 15.02
N ALA A 28 39.07 14.48 15.96
CA ALA A 28 37.65 14.37 16.19
C ALA A 28 36.82 14.78 14.98
N VAL A 29 37.21 15.85 14.29
CA VAL A 29 36.59 16.27 13.01
C VAL A 29 36.76 15.21 11.94
N ALA A 30 37.97 14.64 11.78
CA ALA A 30 38.21 13.58 10.80
C ALA A 30 37.34 12.35 11.06
N VAL A 31 37.21 11.94 12.31
CA VAL A 31 36.30 10.83 12.70
C VAL A 31 34.85 11.18 12.43
N GLY A 32 34.45 12.42 12.73
CA GLY A 32 33.07 12.91 12.43
C GLY A 32 32.78 12.92 10.95
N VAL A 33 33.72 13.34 10.11
CA VAL A 33 33.56 13.30 8.64
C VAL A 33 33.45 11.86 8.13
N SER A 34 34.31 10.95 8.62
CA SER A 34 34.23 9.53 8.24
C SER A 34 32.87 8.94 8.57
N ARG A 35 32.36 9.19 9.78
CA ARG A 35 31.03 8.73 10.19
C ARG A 35 29.89 9.33 9.33
N SER A 36 30.05 10.60 8.93
CA SER A 36 29.10 11.25 8.04
C SER A 36 29.08 10.60 6.67
N LEU A 37 30.21 10.20 6.14
CA LEU A 37 30.31 9.46 4.87
C LEU A 37 29.65 8.10 4.96
N ASP A 38 29.89 7.35 6.03
CA ASP A 38 29.24 6.06 6.27
C ASP A 38 27.71 6.21 6.35
N ASN A 39 27.25 7.28 7.00
CA ASN A 39 25.82 7.58 7.08
C ASN A 39 25.21 7.93 5.72
N ILE A 40 25.94 8.68 4.88
CA ILE A 40 25.52 9.02 3.51
C ILE A 40 25.40 7.76 2.67
N GLU A 41 26.34 6.83 2.76
CA GLU A 41 26.28 5.54 2.08
C GLU A 41 25.04 4.74 2.53
N SER A 42 24.80 4.64 3.84
CA SER A 42 23.61 3.99 4.40
C SER A 42 22.29 4.65 3.95
N ILE A 43 22.28 5.98 3.82
CA ILE A 43 21.10 6.71 3.30
C ILE A 43 20.88 6.36 1.82
N ARG A 44 21.95 6.30 1.03
CA ARG A 44 21.87 5.92 -0.38
C ARG A 44 21.27 4.54 -0.55
N ASP A 45 21.74 3.55 0.19
CA ASP A 45 21.19 2.19 0.16
C ASP A 45 19.69 2.16 0.50
N LYS A 46 19.30 2.96 1.50
CA LYS A 46 17.87 3.07 1.88
C LYS A 46 17.03 3.76 0.82
N VAL A 47 17.57 4.73 0.10
CA VAL A 47 16.90 5.40 -1.02
C VAL A 47 16.68 4.41 -2.17
N ASP A 48 17.66 3.56 -2.46
CA ASP A 48 17.53 2.53 -3.50
C ASP A 48 16.41 1.52 -3.14
N VAL A 49 16.38 1.04 -1.90
CA VAL A 49 15.27 0.18 -1.39
C VAL A 49 13.92 0.87 -1.45
N LEU A 50 13.86 2.18 -1.15
CA LEU A 50 12.64 2.98 -1.22
C LEU A 50 12.14 3.12 -2.66
N SER A 51 13.05 3.29 -3.62
CA SER A 51 12.72 3.34 -5.05
C SER A 51 12.14 2.01 -5.53
N GLU A 52 12.77 0.89 -5.20
CA GLU A 52 12.28 -0.46 -5.53
C GLU A 52 10.89 -0.73 -4.90
N SER A 53 10.71 -0.30 -3.64
CA SER A 53 9.41 -0.40 -2.97
C SER A 53 8.34 0.45 -3.64
N GLY A 54 8.71 1.63 -4.14
CA GLY A 54 7.83 2.52 -4.90
C GLY A 54 7.37 1.88 -6.21
N ASP A 55 8.26 1.24 -6.95
CA ASP A 55 7.95 0.52 -8.17
C ASP A 55 6.99 -0.65 -7.90
N ALA A 56 7.26 -1.42 -6.83
CA ALA A 56 6.37 -2.51 -6.41
C ALA A 56 4.97 -2.01 -6.02
N ILE A 57 4.85 -0.86 -5.37
CA ILE A 57 3.56 -0.24 -5.05
C ILE A 57 2.82 0.16 -6.33
N GLN A 58 3.51 0.72 -7.33
CA GLN A 58 2.90 1.05 -8.62
C GLN A 58 2.32 -0.18 -9.31
N ASP A 59 3.04 -1.29 -9.31
CA ASP A 59 2.55 -2.56 -9.87
C ASP A 59 1.29 -3.06 -9.13
N VAL A 60 1.29 -2.98 -7.80
CA VAL A 60 0.10 -3.33 -6.99
C VAL A 60 -1.09 -2.44 -7.32
N VAL A 61 -0.88 -1.12 -7.44
CA VAL A 61 -1.95 -0.17 -7.81
C VAL A 61 -2.50 -0.47 -9.20
N HIS A 62 -1.63 -0.80 -10.16
CA HIS A 62 -2.06 -1.16 -11.51
C HIS A 62 -2.89 -2.45 -11.53
N ASN A 63 -2.46 -3.47 -10.79
CA ASN A 63 -3.20 -4.71 -10.62
C ASN A 63 -4.56 -4.47 -9.93
N LEU A 64 -4.61 -3.60 -8.92
CA LEU A 64 -5.84 -3.24 -8.23
C LEU A 64 -6.84 -2.53 -9.16
N ALA A 65 -6.36 -1.66 -10.05
CA ALA A 65 -7.21 -1.02 -11.07
C ALA A 65 -7.82 -2.07 -12.00
N SER A 66 -7.03 -3.03 -12.49
CA SER A 66 -7.50 -4.13 -13.34
C SER A 66 -8.53 -5.02 -12.63
N ILE A 67 -8.32 -5.35 -11.36
CA ILE A 67 -9.28 -6.10 -10.55
C ILE A 67 -10.58 -5.30 -10.37
N SER A 68 -10.50 -3.98 -10.18
CA SER A 68 -11.67 -3.11 -10.03
C SER A 68 -12.52 -3.10 -11.30
N GLU A 69 -11.89 -2.99 -12.48
CA GLU A 69 -12.58 -3.07 -13.77
C GLU A 69 -13.25 -4.46 -13.96
N GLN A 70 -12.55 -5.52 -13.60
CA GLN A 70 -13.10 -6.88 -13.67
C GLN A 70 -14.28 -7.06 -12.71
N ASN A 71 -14.21 -6.50 -11.50
CA ASN A 71 -15.29 -6.53 -10.53
C ASN A 71 -16.52 -5.75 -11.03
N GLU A 72 -16.33 -4.60 -11.67
CA GLU A 72 -17.41 -3.84 -12.29
C GLU A 72 -18.12 -4.66 -13.37
N ALA A 73 -17.36 -5.25 -14.29
CA ALA A 73 -17.93 -6.12 -15.33
C ALA A 73 -18.68 -7.33 -14.74
N SER A 74 -18.12 -7.96 -13.71
CA SER A 74 -18.75 -9.07 -13.00
C SER A 74 -20.06 -8.67 -12.31
N THR A 75 -20.06 -7.49 -11.70
CA THR A 75 -21.25 -6.91 -11.06
C THR A 75 -22.35 -6.63 -12.10
N GLN A 76 -22.02 -6.08 -13.26
CA GLN A 76 -22.96 -5.85 -14.35
C GLN A 76 -23.56 -7.16 -14.87
N ASN A 77 -22.73 -8.20 -15.01
CA ASN A 77 -23.19 -9.53 -15.40
C ASN A 77 -24.15 -10.14 -14.36
N THR A 78 -23.84 -9.98 -13.07
CA THR A 78 -24.69 -10.44 -11.97
C THR A 78 -26.04 -9.71 -11.97
N MET A 79 -26.03 -8.40 -12.18
CA MET A 79 -27.26 -7.60 -12.29
C MET A 79 -28.12 -8.03 -13.48
N SER A 80 -27.50 -8.33 -14.62
CA SER A 80 -28.18 -8.83 -15.81
C SER A 80 -28.81 -10.21 -15.56
N ALA A 81 -28.08 -11.11 -14.93
CA ALA A 81 -28.60 -12.42 -14.53
C ALA A 81 -29.75 -12.32 -13.52
N ALA A 82 -29.66 -11.41 -12.56
CA ALA A 82 -30.73 -11.16 -11.59
C ALA A 82 -32.02 -10.65 -12.24
N ARG A 83 -31.90 -9.76 -13.25
CA ARG A 83 -33.06 -9.30 -14.04
C ARG A 83 -33.67 -10.46 -14.82
N GLY A 84 -32.86 -11.28 -15.49
CA GLY A 84 -33.35 -12.47 -16.18
C GLY A 84 -34.05 -13.47 -15.26
N MET A 85 -33.57 -13.59 -14.01
CA MET A 85 -34.25 -14.40 -12.98
C MET A 85 -35.60 -13.82 -12.60
N THR A 86 -35.74 -12.51 -12.47
CA THR A 86 -37.00 -11.83 -12.19
C THR A 86 -38.02 -12.10 -13.34
N ASP A 87 -37.57 -11.94 -14.60
CA ASP A 87 -38.44 -12.21 -15.76
C ASP A 87 -38.88 -13.68 -15.80
N THR A 88 -38.02 -14.61 -15.39
CA THR A 88 -38.34 -16.03 -15.29
C THR A 88 -39.37 -16.29 -14.19
N MET A 89 -39.23 -15.62 -13.04
CA MET A 89 -40.21 -15.73 -11.94
C MET A 89 -41.60 -15.20 -12.35
N ASP A 90 -41.67 -14.08 -13.06
CA ASP A 90 -42.91 -13.54 -13.61
C ASP A 90 -43.59 -14.54 -14.58
N THR A 91 -42.78 -15.17 -15.44
CA THR A 91 -43.25 -16.21 -16.36
C THR A 91 -43.80 -17.45 -15.62
N LEU A 92 -43.12 -17.86 -14.54
CA LEU A 92 -43.56 -18.96 -13.68
C LEU A 92 -44.86 -18.62 -12.97
N GLU A 93 -45.02 -17.39 -12.47
CA GLU A 93 -46.28 -16.94 -11.84
C GLU A 93 -47.45 -17.02 -12.82
N LEU A 94 -47.28 -16.48 -14.05
CA LEU A 94 -48.29 -16.57 -15.10
C LEU A 94 -48.61 -18.01 -15.47
N SER A 95 -47.62 -18.89 -15.53
CA SER A 95 -47.82 -20.31 -15.83
C SER A 95 -48.58 -21.03 -14.72
N SER A 96 -48.27 -20.73 -13.47
CA SER A 96 -48.96 -21.25 -12.30
C SER A 96 -50.44 -20.84 -12.27
N GLU A 97 -50.73 -19.59 -12.59
CA GLU A 97 -52.09 -19.07 -12.66
C GLU A 97 -52.87 -19.76 -13.80
N ARG A 98 -52.27 -19.97 -14.95
CA ARG A 98 -52.88 -20.73 -16.06
C ARG A 98 -53.18 -22.17 -15.66
N LEU A 99 -52.29 -22.83 -14.93
CA LEU A 99 -52.52 -24.19 -14.42
C LEU A 99 -53.64 -24.22 -13.41
N ARG A 100 -53.75 -23.23 -12.53
CA ARG A 100 -54.85 -23.10 -11.57
C ARG A 100 -56.22 -22.99 -12.30
N LEU A 101 -56.31 -22.09 -13.30
CA LEU A 101 -57.50 -21.91 -14.11
C LEU A 101 -57.88 -23.18 -14.90
N LEU A 102 -56.83 -23.90 -15.41
CA LEU A 102 -57.08 -25.15 -16.12
C LEU A 102 -57.60 -26.24 -15.18
N ALA A 103 -57.10 -26.33 -13.95
CA ALA A 103 -57.59 -27.25 -12.93
C ALA A 103 -59.03 -26.96 -12.54
N GLU A 104 -59.38 -25.69 -12.34
CA GLU A 104 -60.76 -25.28 -12.07
C GLU A 104 -61.72 -25.67 -13.21
N LYS A 105 -61.37 -25.42 -14.46
CA LYS A 105 -62.13 -25.83 -15.64
C LYS A 105 -62.27 -27.35 -15.73
N LEU A 106 -61.24 -28.08 -15.35
CA LEU A 106 -61.32 -29.55 -15.35
C LEU A 106 -62.26 -30.08 -14.26
N GLU A 107 -62.20 -29.46 -13.07
CA GLU A 107 -63.12 -29.78 -11.96
C GLU A 107 -64.55 -29.49 -12.34
N ASP A 108 -64.79 -28.34 -12.96
CA ASP A 108 -66.18 -28.00 -13.47
C ASP A 108 -66.66 -29.00 -14.53
N ALA A 109 -65.81 -29.37 -15.47
CA ALA A 109 -66.11 -30.34 -16.50
C ALA A 109 -66.40 -31.72 -15.93
N LEU A 110 -65.69 -32.15 -14.89
CA LEU A 110 -65.87 -33.42 -14.19
C LEU A 110 -67.14 -33.41 -13.34
N SER A 111 -67.54 -32.26 -12.81
CA SER A 111 -68.79 -32.12 -12.01
C SER A 111 -70.02 -32.41 -12.81
N ILE A 112 -69.99 -32.15 -14.14
CA ILE A 112 -71.10 -32.44 -15.06
C ILE A 112 -71.30 -33.96 -15.24
N PHE A 113 -70.26 -34.77 -15.06
CA PHE A 113 -70.27 -36.23 -15.17
C PHE A 113 -70.58 -36.94 -13.84
N LYS A 114 -70.61 -36.21 -12.72
CA LYS A 114 -71.09 -36.76 -11.43
C LYS A 114 -72.59 -36.68 -11.38
N VAL A 115 -73.18 -37.74 -11.73
CA VAL A 115 -74.58 -38.00 -11.45
C VAL A 115 -74.70 -38.70 -10.11
#